data_9fa1f011d721f8ddaf9210a059d67c49
#
_entry.id   9fa1f011d721f8ddaf9210a059d67c49
#
_cell.length_a   1.000
_cell.length_b   1.000
_cell.length_c   1.000
_cell.angle_alpha   90.00
_cell.angle_beta   90.00
_cell.angle_gamma   90.00
#
_symmetry.space_group_name_H-M   'P 1'
#
loop_
_entity.id
_entity.type
_entity.pdbx_description
1 polymer ?
#
loop_
_entity_poly.entity_id
_entity_poly.type
_entity_poly.pdbx_seq_one_letter_code
_entity_poly.pdbx_strand_id
1 'polypeptide(L)' 'MIHLLIADDEALERETLAQIVARRFEHEVVIETAENGRKAADTAVLWGTDLILMDIEMPGMN' A
#
# COMPACT_ATOMS: atom_id res chain seq x y z
N MET A 1 -4.00 -14.57 -6.48
CA MET A 1 -3.90 -13.73 -5.27
C MET A 1 -3.70 -12.27 -5.67
N ILE A 2 -4.39 -11.38 -5.02
CA ILE A 2 -4.33 -9.94 -5.35
C ILE A 2 -3.11 -9.30 -4.69
N HIS A 3 -2.33 -8.56 -5.46
CA HIS A 3 -1.20 -7.80 -4.94
C HIS A 3 -1.69 -6.39 -4.62
N LEU A 4 -1.78 -6.08 -3.33
CA LEU A 4 -2.27 -4.80 -2.84
C LEU A 4 -1.12 -3.97 -2.28
N LEU A 5 -1.00 -2.74 -2.73
CA LEU A 5 -0.03 -1.78 -2.21
C LEU A 5 -0.75 -0.74 -1.36
N ILE A 6 -0.28 -0.54 -0.13
CA ILE A 6 -0.80 0.50 0.75
C ILE A 6 0.26 1.58 0.88
N ALA A 7 -0.08 2.79 0.45
CA ALA A 7 0.83 3.93 0.47
C ALA A 7 0.31 5.02 1.40
N ASP A 8 1.08 5.36 2.43
CA ASP A 8 0.70 6.34 3.42
C ASP A 8 1.97 6.86 4.09
N ASP A 9 2.08 8.15 4.30
CA ASP A 9 3.27 8.76 4.91
C ASP A 9 3.32 8.59 6.43
N GLU A 10 2.22 8.21 7.07
CA GLU A 10 2.20 7.94 8.50
C GLU A 10 2.35 6.45 8.78
N ALA A 11 3.44 6.09 9.46
CA ALA A 11 3.76 4.68 9.73
C ALA A 11 2.65 3.96 10.48
N LEU A 12 2.09 4.59 11.52
CA LEU A 12 1.05 3.95 12.32
C LEU A 12 -0.21 3.69 11.51
N GLU A 13 -0.65 4.69 10.74
CA GLU A 13 -1.81 4.56 9.89
C GLU A 13 -1.60 3.49 8.82
N ARG A 14 -0.44 3.50 8.19
CA ARG A 14 -0.06 2.51 7.16
C ARG A 14 -0.09 1.09 7.72
N GLU A 15 0.50 0.88 8.89
CA GLU A 15 0.53 -0.43 9.52
C GLU A 15 -0.85 -0.89 9.97
N THR A 16 -1.66 0.04 10.48
CA THR A 16 -3.03 -0.27 10.91
C THR A 16 -3.88 -0.72 9.72
N LEU A 17 -3.79 -0.01 8.61
CA LEU A 17 -4.52 -0.40 7.40
C LEU A 17 -4.05 -1.76 6.89
N ALA A 18 -2.75 -2.01 6.89
CA ALA A 18 -2.22 -3.29 6.46
C ALA A 18 -2.75 -4.44 7.31
N GLN A 19 -2.82 -4.24 8.62
CA GLN A 19 -3.34 -5.27 9.52
C GLN A 19 -4.83 -5.52 9.32
N ILE A 20 -5.61 -4.46 9.13
CA ILE A 20 -7.05 -4.60 8.90
C ILE A 20 -7.31 -5.38 7.63
N VAL A 21 -6.63 -5.01 6.54
CA VAL A 21 -6.81 -5.68 5.26
C VAL A 21 -6.32 -7.13 5.32
N ALA A 22 -5.19 -7.36 5.98
CA ALA A 22 -4.64 -8.71 6.11
C ALA A 22 -5.60 -9.64 6.84
N ARG A 23 -6.24 -9.16 7.89
CA ARG A 23 -7.22 -9.96 8.64
C ARG A 23 -8.47 -10.24 7.84
N ARG A 24 -8.92 -9.25 7.09
CA ARG A 24 -10.17 -9.36 6.35
C ARG A 24 -10.03 -10.29 5.14
N PHE A 25 -8.88 -10.28 4.50
CA PHE A 25 -8.66 -10.98 3.23
C PHE A 25 -7.44 -11.90 3.27
N GLU A 26 -7.16 -12.52 4.42
CA GLU A 26 -5.85 -13.15 4.69
C GLU A 26 -5.39 -14.18 3.67
N HIS A 27 -6.29 -14.84 2.95
CA HIS A 27 -5.92 -15.84 1.94
C HIS A 27 -6.10 -15.34 0.51
N GLU A 28 -6.41 -14.07 0.35
CA GLU A 28 -6.74 -13.50 -0.96
C GLU A 28 -5.81 -12.39 -1.41
N VAL A 29 -5.05 -11.80 -0.50
CA VAL A 29 -4.18 -10.66 -0.81
C VAL A 29 -2.77 -10.89 -0.31
N VAL A 30 -1.82 -10.36 -1.06
CA VAL A 30 -0.46 -10.13 -0.61
C VAL A 30 -0.29 -8.62 -0.49
N ILE A 31 0.22 -8.15 0.64
CA ILE A 31 0.29 -6.72 0.93
C ILE A 31 1.72 -6.24 0.93
N GLU A 32 1.97 -5.14 0.23
CA GLU A 32 3.21 -4.39 0.29
C GLU A 32 2.86 -2.98 0.72
N THR A 33 3.80 -2.27 1.33
CA THR A 33 3.57 -0.91 1.81
C THR A 33 4.62 0.04 1.28
N ALA A 34 4.25 1.33 1.18
CA ALA A 34 5.14 2.39 0.77
C ALA A 34 4.89 3.62 1.63
N GLU A 35 5.95 4.34 1.99
CA GLU A 35 5.85 5.49 2.88
C GLU A 35 5.62 6.82 2.17
N ASN A 36 5.73 6.84 0.86
CA ASN A 36 5.48 8.04 0.08
C ASN A 36 5.10 7.67 -1.36
N GLY A 37 4.68 8.69 -2.12
CA GLY A 37 4.19 8.47 -3.47
C GLY A 37 5.25 7.96 -4.43
N ARG A 38 6.49 8.39 -4.28
CA ARG A 38 7.56 7.92 -5.16
C ARG A 38 7.85 6.44 -4.93
N LYS A 39 7.95 6.02 -3.68
CA LYS A 39 8.15 4.60 -3.38
C LYS A 39 6.96 3.77 -3.82
N ALA A 40 5.75 4.31 -3.69
CA ALA A 40 4.56 3.64 -4.16
C ALA A 40 4.62 3.39 -5.66
N ALA A 41 5.00 4.41 -6.43
CA ALA A 41 5.11 4.28 -7.89
C ALA A 41 6.17 3.23 -8.27
N ASP A 42 7.33 3.29 -7.65
CA ASP A 42 8.41 2.34 -7.91
C ASP A 42 7.99 0.92 -7.56
N THR A 43 7.37 0.73 -6.41
CA THR A 43 6.92 -0.58 -5.97
C THR A 43 5.82 -1.13 -6.88
N ALA A 44 4.89 -0.29 -7.30
CA ALA A 44 3.81 -0.71 -8.18
C ALA A 44 4.34 -1.29 -9.49
N VAL A 45 5.36 -0.66 -10.05
CA VAL A 45 5.96 -1.12 -11.30
C VAL A 45 6.71 -2.44 -11.11
N LEU A 46 7.52 -2.52 -10.06
CA LEU A 46 8.42 -3.67 -9.85
C LEU A 46 7.69 -4.91 -9.31
N TRP A 47 6.63 -4.70 -8.56
CA TRP A 47 5.96 -5.78 -7.85
C TRP A 47 4.72 -6.34 -8.56
N GLY A 48 4.27 -5.69 -9.63
CA GLY A 48 3.06 -6.14 -10.31
C GLY A 48 1.80 -5.91 -9.49
N THR A 49 1.65 -4.70 -8.98
CA THR A 49 0.53 -4.34 -8.12
C THR A 49 -0.80 -4.34 -8.86
N ASP A 50 -1.81 -4.98 -8.28
CA ASP A 50 -3.16 -5.02 -8.84
C ASP A 50 -4.03 -3.89 -8.32
N LEU A 51 -3.80 -3.46 -7.07
CA LEU A 51 -4.65 -2.46 -6.42
C LEU A 51 -3.81 -1.62 -5.48
N ILE A 52 -4.07 -0.31 -5.44
CA ILE A 52 -3.36 0.63 -4.58
C ILE A 52 -4.34 1.38 -3.69
N LEU A 53 -4.09 1.34 -2.37
CA LEU A 53 -4.76 2.23 -1.42
C LEU A 53 -3.77 3.33 -1.08
N MET A 54 -4.10 4.57 -1.42
CA MET A 54 -3.18 5.69 -1.30
C MET A 54 -3.84 6.88 -0.62
N ASP A 55 -3.12 7.49 0.33
CA ASP A 55 -3.51 8.74 0.93
C ASP A 55 -3.26 9.87 -0.07
N ILE A 56 -4.29 10.63 -0.43
CA ILE A 56 -4.21 11.67 -1.44
C ILE A 56 -3.41 12.90 -0.98
N GLU A 57 -3.16 13.04 0.32
CA GLU A 57 -2.38 14.13 0.87
C GLU A 57 -0.92 13.76 1.10
N MET A 58 -0.51 12.61 0.61
CA MET A 58 0.83 12.11 0.83
C MET A 58 1.87 12.92 0.07
N PRO A 59 2.96 13.37 0.75
CA PRO A 59 4.04 14.09 0.07
C PRO A 59 4.69 13.26 -1.04
N GLY A 60 5.17 13.94 -2.06
CA GLY A 60 5.89 13.30 -3.15
C GLY A 60 5.03 12.86 -4.32
N MET A 61 3.73 13.14 -4.28
CA MET A 61 2.82 12.80 -5.36
C MET A 61 2.37 14.00 -6.20
N ASN A 62 2.75 15.18 -5.79
CA ASN A 62 2.33 16.40 -6.50
C ASN A 62 3.34 16.78 -7.57
#